data_844ff4e24c74fbb9c454ad5e3c7bdf2d
#
_entry.id   844ff4e24c74fbb9c454ad5e3c7bdf2d
#
_cell.length_a   1.000
_cell.length_b   1.000
_cell.length_c   1.000
_cell.angle_alpha   90.00
_cell.angle_beta   90.00
_cell.angle_gamma   90.00
#
_symmetry.space_group_name_H-M   'P 1'
#
loop_
_entity.id
_entity.type
_entity.pdbx_description
1 polymer ?
#
loop_
_entity_poly.entity_id
_entity_poly.type
_entity_poly.pdbx_seq_one_letter_code
_entity_poly.pdbx_strand_id
1 'polypeptide(L)'
;MSSIHADRLPLKGLVVLITGAASGIGAATALEVVHKGGIPVLVDCDEEPLALMAQQCGEDTLYCVADVTHMAAMVDVVAKTLSVHHRMDVVFANAGVAAFGPVAYVDPQAWQRCVEVNIFGVFNTVRSALPALIQQRGYVLINASVSSFAHPPAMSAYAASKSAVEAMANVLRLELASHSVGVGVLYASWVSTPLVAEGALHPGFVRLRATMPSLLNKETSAQETARVVVRAMSKRQSRVWLPGWVRILFGLRALLHLPFAERELLKAAPEIEKSYLEGLSTEGALASSFGPRERERTLARAEKEK
;
A
#
# COMPACT_ATOMS: atom_id res chain seq x y z
N MET A 1 12.69 30.17 -13.71
CA MET A 1 12.13 28.91 -13.21
C MET A 1 12.75 28.61 -11.86
N SER A 2 12.09 29.02 -10.79
CA SER A 2 12.57 28.80 -9.42
C SER A 2 12.48 27.32 -9.12
N SER A 3 13.61 26.65 -8.89
CA SER A 3 13.64 25.29 -8.36
C SER A 3 12.98 25.36 -6.99
N ILE A 4 11.82 24.74 -6.86
CA ILE A 4 11.21 24.44 -5.56
C ILE A 4 12.18 23.47 -4.89
N HIS A 5 13.14 24.01 -4.14
CA HIS A 5 13.96 23.21 -3.24
C HIS A 5 12.98 22.64 -2.23
N ALA A 6 12.70 21.34 -2.36
CA ALA A 6 11.97 20.61 -1.33
C ALA A 6 12.83 20.67 -0.06
N ASP A 7 12.46 21.54 0.88
CA ASP A 7 13.13 21.64 2.16
C ASP A 7 13.14 20.24 2.81
N ARG A 8 14.34 19.82 3.23
CA ARG A 8 14.50 18.55 3.93
C ARG A 8 13.74 18.64 5.26
N LEU A 9 12.90 17.64 5.53
CA LEU A 9 12.29 17.45 6.83
C LEU A 9 13.16 16.47 7.64
N PRO A 10 14.03 16.92 8.55
CA PRO A 10 14.66 15.99 9.47
C PRO A 10 13.54 15.29 10.25
N LEU A 11 13.49 13.96 10.27
CA LEU A 11 12.37 13.24 10.93
C LEU A 11 12.35 13.38 12.45
N LYS A 12 13.43 13.85 13.04
CA LYS A 12 13.53 14.03 14.48
C LYS A 12 12.39 14.94 15.00
N GLY A 13 11.56 14.39 15.86
CA GLY A 13 10.41 15.08 16.47
C GLY A 13 9.21 15.28 15.56
N LEU A 14 9.23 14.78 14.32
CA LEU A 14 8.07 14.82 13.42
C LEU A 14 7.10 13.68 13.72
N VAL A 15 5.81 13.99 13.72
CA VAL A 15 4.73 13.04 13.91
C VAL A 15 4.35 12.43 12.55
N VAL A 16 4.47 11.10 12.45
CA VAL A 16 4.27 10.32 11.22
C VAL A 16 3.13 9.34 11.42
N LEU A 17 1.98 9.61 10.82
CA LEU A 17 0.84 8.67 10.81
C LEU A 17 1.06 7.61 9.74
N ILE A 18 0.94 6.33 10.13
CA ILE A 18 1.18 5.17 9.27
C ILE A 18 -0.03 4.25 9.34
N THR A 19 -0.72 4.05 8.21
CA THR A 19 -1.81 3.06 8.09
C THR A 19 -1.27 1.72 7.60
N GLY A 20 -1.91 0.61 8.01
CA GLY A 20 -1.39 -0.74 7.77
C GLY A 20 -0.11 -0.98 8.59
N ALA A 21 -0.07 -0.49 9.82
CA ALA A 21 1.13 -0.45 10.65
C ALA A 21 1.38 -1.74 11.43
N ALA A 22 0.43 -2.67 11.47
CA ALA A 22 0.57 -3.93 12.22
C ALA A 22 1.53 -4.94 11.55
N SER A 23 1.86 -4.77 10.27
CA SER A 23 2.69 -5.75 9.55
C SER A 23 3.45 -5.13 8.35
N GLY A 24 4.32 -5.93 7.73
CA GLY A 24 4.94 -5.64 6.45
C GLY A 24 5.68 -4.31 6.37
N ILE A 25 5.40 -3.52 5.32
CA ILE A 25 6.06 -2.23 5.06
C ILE A 25 5.71 -1.22 6.14
N GLY A 26 4.45 -1.19 6.61
CA GLY A 26 3.99 -0.26 7.64
C GLY A 26 4.73 -0.45 8.96
N ALA A 27 4.78 -1.68 9.46
CA ALA A 27 5.49 -2.04 10.69
C ALA A 27 7.00 -1.72 10.61
N ALA A 28 7.65 -2.13 9.52
CA ALA A 28 9.06 -1.83 9.32
C ALA A 28 9.31 -0.32 9.22
N THR A 29 8.38 0.44 8.61
CA THR A 29 8.47 1.91 8.51
C THR A 29 8.33 2.56 9.89
N ALA A 30 7.43 2.06 10.75
CA ALA A 30 7.27 2.56 12.11
C ALA A 30 8.58 2.47 12.91
N LEU A 31 9.23 1.31 12.88
CA LEU A 31 10.54 1.12 13.53
C LEU A 31 11.63 2.02 12.95
N GLU A 32 11.69 2.19 11.63
CA GLU A 32 12.67 3.08 11.01
C GLU A 32 12.40 4.56 11.33
N VAL A 33 11.13 4.98 11.48
CA VAL A 33 10.76 6.32 11.95
C VAL A 33 11.31 6.57 13.35
N VAL A 34 11.11 5.64 14.29
CA VAL A 34 11.68 5.69 15.65
C VAL A 34 13.20 5.78 15.59
N HIS A 35 13.85 4.92 14.78
CA HIS A 35 15.29 4.93 14.61
C HIS A 35 15.84 6.28 14.12
N LYS A 36 15.06 7.03 13.36
CA LYS A 36 15.40 8.41 12.89
C LYS A 36 14.94 9.51 13.85
N GLY A 37 14.44 9.16 15.03
CA GLY A 37 13.97 10.09 16.07
C GLY A 37 12.62 10.75 15.76
N GLY A 38 11.85 10.20 14.81
CA GLY A 38 10.47 10.59 14.56
C GLY A 38 9.50 9.90 15.53
N ILE A 39 8.27 10.36 15.55
CA ILE A 39 7.19 9.89 16.41
C ILE A 39 6.15 9.19 15.54
N PRO A 40 6.11 7.84 15.47
CA PRO A 40 5.10 7.15 14.71
C PRO A 40 3.75 7.17 15.43
N VAL A 41 2.68 7.31 14.66
CA VAL A 41 1.30 7.04 15.09
C VAL A 41 0.81 5.87 14.24
N LEU A 42 0.51 4.76 14.90
CA LEU A 42 0.22 3.50 14.24
C LEU A 42 -1.28 3.31 14.06
N VAL A 43 -1.70 2.96 12.85
CA VAL A 43 -3.11 2.69 12.53
C VAL A 43 -3.22 1.36 11.81
N ASP A 44 -4.06 0.49 12.32
CA ASP A 44 -4.43 -0.77 11.69
C ASP A 44 -5.82 -1.21 12.20
N CYS A 45 -6.47 -2.11 11.50
CA CYS A 45 -7.70 -2.73 11.97
C CYS A 45 -7.44 -3.98 12.84
N ASP A 46 -6.20 -4.37 12.98
CA ASP A 46 -5.74 -5.58 13.64
C ASP A 46 -5.14 -5.26 15.00
N GLU A 47 -5.97 -5.31 16.05
CA GLU A 47 -5.64 -4.80 17.39
C GLU A 47 -4.40 -5.45 18.01
N GLU A 48 -4.37 -6.78 18.09
CA GLU A 48 -3.30 -7.49 18.80
C GLU A 48 -1.91 -7.25 18.19
N PRO A 49 -1.66 -7.45 16.86
CA PRO A 49 -0.36 -7.14 16.30
C PRO A 49 -0.04 -5.65 16.26
N LEU A 50 -1.06 -4.78 16.18
CA LEU A 50 -0.84 -3.33 16.25
C LEU A 50 -0.32 -2.92 17.64
N ALA A 51 -0.91 -3.47 18.72
CA ALA A 51 -0.47 -3.23 20.09
C ALA A 51 0.97 -3.75 20.31
N LEU A 52 1.29 -4.95 19.81
CA LEU A 52 2.65 -5.49 19.85
C LEU A 52 3.65 -4.61 19.10
N MET A 53 3.27 -4.08 17.93
CA MET A 53 4.11 -3.16 17.17
C MET A 53 4.30 -1.83 17.92
N ALA A 54 3.28 -1.31 18.57
CA ALA A 54 3.39 -0.10 19.39
C ALA A 54 4.40 -0.28 20.53
N GLN A 55 4.36 -1.41 21.24
CA GLN A 55 5.37 -1.73 22.26
C GLN A 55 6.80 -1.78 21.71
N GLN A 56 7.00 -2.33 20.50
CA GLN A 56 8.31 -2.34 19.84
C GLN A 56 8.80 -0.95 19.46
N CYS A 57 7.90 -0.02 19.18
CA CYS A 57 8.23 1.37 18.86
C CYS A 57 8.51 2.21 20.13
N GLY A 58 8.04 1.77 21.30
CA GLY A 58 8.19 2.42 22.60
C GLY A 58 6.88 2.43 23.36
N GLU A 59 6.95 2.39 24.70
CA GLU A 59 5.78 2.25 25.59
C GLU A 59 4.71 3.33 25.38
N ASP A 60 5.13 4.56 25.03
CA ASP A 60 4.24 5.71 24.82
C ASP A 60 3.79 5.87 23.36
N THR A 61 4.06 4.90 22.50
CA THR A 61 3.68 4.99 21.09
C THR A 61 2.17 4.98 20.91
N LEU A 62 1.63 6.05 20.34
CA LEU A 62 0.20 6.14 20.04
C LEU A 62 -0.18 5.15 18.95
N TYR A 63 -1.16 4.31 19.25
CA TYR A 63 -1.79 3.48 18.23
C TYR A 63 -3.32 3.61 18.26
N CYS A 64 -3.95 3.39 17.12
CA CYS A 64 -5.38 3.49 16.94
C CYS A 64 -5.88 2.29 16.12
N VAL A 65 -6.78 1.51 16.69
CA VAL A 65 -7.48 0.43 15.97
C VAL A 65 -8.55 1.08 15.11
N ALA A 66 -8.38 1.05 13.79
CA ALA A 66 -9.32 1.66 12.86
C ALA A 66 -9.27 0.98 11.47
N ASP A 67 -10.44 0.77 10.88
CA ASP A 67 -10.54 0.38 9.47
C ASP A 67 -10.53 1.66 8.62
N VAL A 68 -9.53 1.79 7.74
CA VAL A 68 -9.34 2.95 6.86
C VAL A 68 -10.54 3.19 5.92
N THR A 69 -11.38 2.18 5.67
CA THR A 69 -12.58 2.32 4.83
C THR A 69 -13.66 3.19 5.46
N HIS A 70 -13.58 3.46 6.77
CA HIS A 70 -14.53 4.27 7.51
C HIS A 70 -13.99 5.70 7.72
N MET A 71 -14.54 6.68 7.00
CA MET A 71 -14.11 8.09 7.11
C MET A 71 -14.18 8.60 8.56
N ALA A 72 -15.26 8.30 9.31
CA ALA A 72 -15.41 8.74 10.68
C ALA A 72 -14.27 8.23 11.57
N ALA A 73 -13.90 6.95 11.44
CA ALA A 73 -12.78 6.36 12.18
C ALA A 73 -11.46 7.08 11.88
N MET A 74 -11.21 7.44 10.62
CA MET A 74 -10.00 8.18 10.25
C MET A 74 -10.00 9.62 10.77
N VAL A 75 -11.16 10.27 10.87
CA VAL A 75 -11.31 11.58 11.52
C VAL A 75 -10.96 11.47 13.00
N ASP A 76 -11.46 10.44 13.69
CA ASP A 76 -11.16 10.20 15.12
C ASP A 76 -9.67 9.90 15.35
N VAL A 77 -9.03 9.13 14.48
CA VAL A 77 -7.57 8.88 14.49
C VAL A 77 -6.80 10.19 14.43
N VAL A 78 -7.16 11.08 13.50
CA VAL A 78 -6.50 12.39 13.35
C VAL A 78 -6.75 13.26 14.59
N ALA A 79 -7.98 13.31 15.10
CA ALA A 79 -8.33 14.07 16.31
C ALA A 79 -7.51 13.58 17.51
N LYS A 80 -7.41 12.26 17.71
CA LYS A 80 -6.60 11.65 18.78
C LYS A 80 -5.11 11.97 18.59
N THR A 81 -4.58 11.92 17.38
CA THR A 81 -3.19 12.29 17.08
C THR A 81 -2.92 13.74 17.48
N LEU A 82 -3.80 14.66 17.10
CA LEU A 82 -3.65 16.08 17.42
C LEU A 82 -3.83 16.37 18.90
N SER A 83 -4.69 15.64 19.62
CA SER A 83 -4.85 15.80 21.07
C SER A 83 -3.60 15.40 21.86
N VAL A 84 -2.86 14.39 21.39
CA VAL A 84 -1.65 13.87 22.04
C VAL A 84 -0.39 14.62 21.64
N HIS A 85 -0.21 14.83 20.32
CA HIS A 85 1.03 15.35 19.78
C HIS A 85 0.96 16.81 19.33
N HIS A 86 -0.23 17.42 19.29
CA HIS A 86 -0.50 18.80 18.86
C HIS A 86 -0.05 19.13 17.42
N ARG A 87 0.36 18.14 16.65
CA ARG A 87 0.84 18.26 15.28
C ARG A 87 0.71 16.95 14.51
N MET A 88 0.74 17.03 13.20
CA MET A 88 0.88 15.90 12.27
C MET A 88 1.66 16.38 11.04
N ASP A 89 2.82 15.81 10.79
CA ASP A 89 3.77 16.30 9.79
C ASP A 89 3.79 15.44 8.53
N VAL A 90 3.65 14.13 8.71
CA VAL A 90 3.73 13.16 7.63
C VAL A 90 2.59 12.17 7.74
N VAL A 91 2.02 11.80 6.60
CA VAL A 91 1.08 10.68 6.48
C VAL A 91 1.64 9.68 5.49
N PHE A 92 1.73 8.43 5.90
CA PHE A 92 1.99 7.29 5.04
C PHE A 92 0.71 6.48 4.87
N ALA A 93 -0.02 6.74 3.78
CA ALA A 93 -1.19 5.97 3.39
C ALA A 93 -0.71 4.64 2.77
N ASN A 94 -0.51 3.64 3.63
CA ASN A 94 0.13 2.38 3.29
C ASN A 94 -0.82 1.17 3.37
N ALA A 95 -1.88 1.23 4.16
CA ALA A 95 -2.86 0.13 4.26
C ALA A 95 -3.29 -0.33 2.87
N GLY A 96 -3.32 -1.64 2.67
CA GLY A 96 -3.70 -2.22 1.39
C GLY A 96 -3.79 -3.73 1.44
N VAL A 97 -4.67 -4.26 0.60
CA VAL A 97 -4.92 -5.69 0.41
C VAL A 97 -4.86 -6.04 -1.07
N ALA A 98 -4.84 -7.33 -1.39
CA ALA A 98 -4.91 -7.78 -2.77
C ALA A 98 -6.02 -8.81 -2.94
N ALA A 99 -6.63 -8.80 -4.12
CA ALA A 99 -7.48 -9.87 -4.62
C ALA A 99 -6.86 -10.47 -5.88
N PHE A 100 -6.96 -11.78 -6.02
CA PHE A 100 -6.42 -12.54 -7.12
C PHE A 100 -7.51 -13.38 -7.77
N GLY A 101 -7.55 -13.39 -9.08
CA GLY A 101 -8.44 -14.20 -9.91
C GLY A 101 -8.79 -13.51 -11.22
N PRO A 102 -9.00 -14.29 -12.29
CA PRO A 102 -9.56 -13.78 -13.55
C PRO A 102 -10.90 -13.09 -13.30
N VAL A 103 -11.19 -12.00 -14.00
CA VAL A 103 -12.40 -11.19 -13.81
C VAL A 103 -13.68 -12.03 -13.93
N ALA A 104 -13.66 -13.07 -14.76
CA ALA A 104 -14.82 -13.97 -14.94
C ALA A 104 -15.14 -14.82 -13.69
N TYR A 105 -14.20 -15.00 -12.77
CA TYR A 105 -14.33 -16.00 -11.69
C TYR A 105 -13.93 -15.46 -10.31
N VAL A 106 -13.24 -14.31 -10.24
CA VAL A 106 -12.85 -13.72 -8.96
C VAL A 106 -14.08 -13.43 -8.11
N ASP A 107 -13.99 -13.70 -6.82
CA ASP A 107 -15.06 -13.35 -5.88
C ASP A 107 -15.33 -11.85 -5.90
N PRO A 108 -16.56 -11.40 -6.21
CA PRO A 108 -16.91 -9.99 -6.27
C PRO A 108 -16.67 -9.27 -4.94
N GLN A 109 -16.85 -9.91 -3.79
CA GLN A 109 -16.64 -9.30 -2.49
C GLN A 109 -15.14 -9.07 -2.23
N ALA A 110 -14.26 -10.02 -2.58
CA ALA A 110 -12.82 -9.85 -2.49
C ALA A 110 -12.33 -8.73 -3.42
N TRP A 111 -12.90 -8.65 -4.63
CA TRP A 111 -12.62 -7.59 -5.59
C TRP A 111 -13.01 -6.21 -5.04
N GLN A 112 -14.24 -6.10 -4.54
CA GLN A 112 -14.78 -4.88 -3.93
C GLN A 112 -13.97 -4.46 -2.71
N ARG A 113 -13.65 -5.38 -1.80
CA ARG A 113 -12.83 -5.11 -0.62
C ARG A 113 -11.46 -4.54 -0.98
N CYS A 114 -10.83 -5.06 -2.04
CA CYS A 114 -9.56 -4.54 -2.53
C CYS A 114 -9.68 -3.06 -2.96
N VAL A 115 -10.77 -2.69 -3.62
CA VAL A 115 -11.05 -1.30 -4.03
C VAL A 115 -11.34 -0.42 -2.82
N GLU A 116 -12.18 -0.90 -1.89
CA GLU A 116 -12.54 -0.17 -0.66
C GLU A 116 -11.30 0.19 0.17
N VAL A 117 -10.44 -0.79 0.45
CA VAL A 117 -9.24 -0.54 1.25
C VAL A 117 -8.23 0.32 0.49
N ASN A 118 -7.92 -0.07 -0.75
CA ASN A 118 -6.81 0.54 -1.47
C ASN A 118 -7.14 1.92 -2.06
N ILE A 119 -8.41 2.23 -2.35
CA ILE A 119 -8.83 3.54 -2.91
C ILE A 119 -9.50 4.38 -1.83
N PHE A 120 -10.65 3.94 -1.29
CA PHE A 120 -11.39 4.72 -0.30
C PHE A 120 -10.60 4.84 1.01
N GLY A 121 -9.89 3.78 1.43
CA GLY A 121 -9.03 3.83 2.60
C GLY A 121 -7.90 4.86 2.47
N VAL A 122 -7.27 4.94 1.30
CA VAL A 122 -6.24 5.97 1.02
C VAL A 122 -6.88 7.36 0.98
N PHE A 123 -8.01 7.52 0.31
CA PHE A 123 -8.75 8.78 0.27
C PHE A 123 -9.14 9.25 1.67
N ASN A 124 -9.74 8.38 2.50
CA ASN A 124 -10.16 8.70 3.87
C ASN A 124 -8.96 9.11 4.73
N THR A 125 -7.86 8.36 4.64
CA THR A 125 -6.61 8.65 5.37
C THR A 125 -6.08 10.03 5.01
N VAL A 126 -5.97 10.33 3.72
CA VAL A 126 -5.44 11.61 3.25
C VAL A 126 -6.41 12.74 3.56
N ARG A 127 -7.69 12.58 3.24
CA ARG A 127 -8.72 13.62 3.40
C ARG A 127 -8.88 14.08 4.84
N SER A 128 -8.87 13.14 5.81
CA SER A 128 -8.97 13.47 7.23
C SER A 128 -7.73 14.22 7.75
N ALA A 129 -6.55 13.88 7.23
CA ALA A 129 -5.27 14.47 7.67
C ALA A 129 -4.94 15.82 7.03
N LEU A 130 -5.55 16.17 5.88
CA LEU A 130 -5.19 17.37 5.11
C LEU A 130 -5.20 18.68 5.92
N PRO A 131 -6.19 18.98 6.80
CA PRO A 131 -6.16 20.22 7.58
C PRO A 131 -4.90 20.38 8.42
N ALA A 132 -4.48 19.29 9.11
CA ALA A 132 -3.27 19.30 9.92
C ALA A 132 -2.00 19.39 9.07
N LEU A 133 -1.96 18.66 7.95
CA LEU A 133 -0.81 18.71 7.03
C LEU A 133 -0.65 20.08 6.37
N ILE A 134 -1.74 20.78 6.02
CA ILE A 134 -1.69 22.13 5.48
C ILE A 134 -1.12 23.09 6.54
N GLN A 135 -1.55 22.99 7.79
CA GLN A 135 -1.03 23.80 8.89
C GLN A 135 0.47 23.59 9.10
N GLN A 136 0.96 22.35 8.99
CA GLN A 136 2.36 21.99 9.19
C GLN A 136 3.21 22.10 7.91
N ARG A 137 2.62 22.42 6.76
CA ARG A 137 3.28 22.31 5.44
C ARG A 137 3.89 20.93 5.26
N GLY A 138 3.14 19.90 5.62
CA GLY A 138 3.57 18.53 5.81
C GLY A 138 3.81 17.76 4.51
N TYR A 139 3.80 16.43 4.61
CA TYR A 139 4.04 15.54 3.49
C TYR A 139 3.12 14.31 3.52
N VAL A 140 2.60 13.94 2.35
CA VAL A 140 1.84 12.70 2.14
C VAL A 140 2.67 11.74 1.29
N LEU A 141 2.81 10.50 1.73
CA LEU A 141 3.31 9.41 0.90
C LEU A 141 2.20 8.38 0.70
N ILE A 142 1.93 8.02 -0.55
CA ILE A 142 0.92 7.03 -0.92
C ILE A 142 1.63 5.77 -1.43
N ASN A 143 1.28 4.62 -0.85
CA ASN A 143 1.81 3.33 -1.25
C ASN A 143 1.05 2.79 -2.48
N ALA A 144 1.58 3.07 -3.67
CA ALA A 144 1.13 2.50 -4.92
C ALA A 144 1.83 1.14 -5.21
N SER A 145 2.20 0.87 -6.45
CA SER A 145 2.87 -0.37 -6.87
C SER A 145 3.38 -0.22 -8.29
N VAL A 146 4.25 -1.11 -8.73
CA VAL A 146 4.51 -1.37 -10.15
C VAL A 146 3.21 -1.71 -10.89
N SER A 147 2.26 -2.36 -10.21
CA SER A 147 0.93 -2.67 -10.76
C SER A 147 0.08 -1.44 -11.09
N SER A 148 0.51 -0.22 -10.74
CA SER A 148 -0.13 1.01 -11.20
C SER A 148 0.02 1.26 -12.70
N PHE A 149 0.99 0.64 -13.34
CA PHE A 149 1.31 0.85 -14.76
C PHE A 149 1.77 -0.42 -15.51
N ALA A 150 1.93 -1.54 -14.80
CA ALA A 150 2.17 -2.86 -15.38
C ALA A 150 1.07 -3.80 -14.84
N HIS A 151 0.15 -4.20 -15.70
CA HIS A 151 -1.11 -4.84 -15.32
C HIS A 151 -1.06 -6.35 -15.59
N PRO A 152 -0.70 -7.19 -14.60
CA PRO A 152 -0.63 -8.63 -14.78
C PRO A 152 -2.03 -9.26 -14.79
N PRO A 153 -2.23 -10.39 -15.53
CA PRO A 153 -3.48 -11.12 -15.52
C PRO A 153 -3.84 -11.57 -14.09
N ALA A 154 -5.13 -11.76 -13.83
CA ALA A 154 -5.72 -12.14 -12.55
C ALA A 154 -5.52 -11.14 -11.38
N MET A 155 -5.00 -9.95 -11.62
CA MET A 155 -4.78 -8.91 -10.61
C MET A 155 -5.62 -7.64 -10.86
N SER A 156 -6.77 -7.76 -11.49
CA SER A 156 -7.57 -6.62 -11.96
C SER A 156 -7.93 -5.62 -10.85
N ALA A 157 -8.44 -6.09 -9.69
CA ALA A 157 -8.79 -5.24 -8.56
C ALA A 157 -7.57 -4.47 -8.03
N TYR A 158 -6.46 -5.19 -7.83
CA TYR A 158 -5.23 -4.61 -7.31
C TYR A 158 -4.63 -3.59 -8.28
N ALA A 159 -4.48 -3.94 -9.56
CA ALA A 159 -3.94 -3.05 -10.58
C ALA A 159 -4.80 -1.79 -10.73
N ALA A 160 -6.12 -1.94 -10.84
CA ALA A 160 -7.05 -0.81 -10.91
C ALA A 160 -6.92 0.10 -9.68
N SER A 161 -6.88 -0.48 -8.46
CA SER A 161 -6.77 0.29 -7.23
C SER A 161 -5.44 1.06 -7.14
N LYS A 162 -4.32 0.45 -7.52
CA LYS A 162 -3.00 1.09 -7.47
C LYS A 162 -2.83 2.16 -8.55
N SER A 163 -3.44 1.98 -9.72
CA SER A 163 -3.53 3.03 -10.76
C SER A 163 -4.36 4.22 -10.30
N ALA A 164 -5.49 3.96 -9.62
CA ALA A 164 -6.35 5.01 -9.09
C ALA A 164 -5.62 5.90 -8.06
N VAL A 165 -4.88 5.31 -7.11
CA VAL A 165 -4.15 6.09 -6.10
C VAL A 165 -2.91 6.79 -6.68
N GLU A 166 -2.29 6.27 -7.73
CA GLU A 166 -1.29 7.03 -8.50
C GLU A 166 -1.90 8.28 -9.11
N ALA A 167 -3.05 8.15 -9.78
CA ALA A 167 -3.76 9.27 -10.38
C ALA A 167 -4.16 10.31 -9.31
N MET A 168 -4.74 9.86 -8.18
CA MET A 168 -5.10 10.70 -7.05
C MET A 168 -3.89 11.47 -6.51
N ALA A 169 -2.75 10.81 -6.30
CA ALA A 169 -1.53 11.46 -5.82
C ALA A 169 -1.01 12.52 -6.80
N ASN A 170 -1.11 12.28 -8.12
CA ASN A 170 -0.72 13.25 -9.13
C ASN A 170 -1.59 14.51 -9.07
N VAL A 171 -2.92 14.36 -8.87
CA VAL A 171 -3.85 15.49 -8.69
C VAL A 171 -3.54 16.22 -7.39
N LEU A 172 -3.46 15.52 -6.26
CA LEU A 172 -3.17 16.11 -4.95
C LEU A 172 -1.88 16.92 -4.94
N ARG A 173 -0.85 16.49 -5.65
CA ARG A 173 0.42 17.23 -5.74
C ARG A 173 0.24 18.61 -6.35
N LEU A 174 -0.67 18.77 -7.30
CA LEU A 174 -0.98 20.05 -7.94
C LEU A 174 -1.85 20.91 -7.03
N GLU A 175 -2.90 20.33 -6.45
CA GLU A 175 -3.83 21.02 -5.55
C GLU A 175 -3.14 21.56 -4.29
N LEU A 176 -2.22 20.78 -3.73
CA LEU A 176 -1.53 21.11 -2.47
C LEU A 176 -0.27 21.95 -2.64
N ALA A 177 0.14 22.25 -3.87
CA ALA A 177 1.34 23.03 -4.14
C ALA A 177 1.30 24.42 -3.50
N SER A 178 0.15 25.11 -3.55
CA SER A 178 -0.06 26.43 -2.93
C SER A 178 0.02 26.40 -1.39
N HIS A 179 -0.25 25.23 -0.79
CA HIS A 179 -0.17 25.02 0.65
C HIS A 179 1.21 24.51 1.11
N SER A 180 2.17 24.37 0.18
CA SER A 180 3.49 23.83 0.48
C SER A 180 3.47 22.41 1.08
N VAL A 181 2.40 21.63 0.87
CA VAL A 181 2.32 20.23 1.26
C VAL A 181 2.90 19.36 0.15
N GLY A 182 3.91 18.55 0.49
CA GLY A 182 4.50 17.62 -0.46
C GLY A 182 3.62 16.36 -0.64
N VAL A 183 3.58 15.83 -1.86
CA VAL A 183 2.90 14.55 -2.13
C VAL A 183 3.82 13.64 -2.93
N GLY A 184 4.01 12.43 -2.42
CA GLY A 184 4.82 11.39 -3.04
C GLY A 184 4.06 10.09 -3.28
N VAL A 185 4.56 9.32 -4.22
CA VAL A 185 4.07 7.98 -4.56
C VAL A 185 5.22 6.99 -4.45
N LEU A 186 5.00 5.91 -3.71
CA LEU A 186 5.90 4.76 -3.67
C LEU A 186 5.48 3.75 -4.73
N TYR A 187 6.36 3.43 -5.64
CA TYR A 187 6.22 2.37 -6.63
C TYR A 187 7.11 1.20 -6.22
N ALA A 188 6.56 0.33 -5.39
CA ALA A 188 7.24 -0.89 -4.98
C ALA A 188 6.94 -2.05 -5.94
N SER A 189 7.95 -2.87 -6.22
CA SER A 189 7.79 -4.20 -6.79
C SER A 189 7.58 -5.22 -5.66
N TRP A 190 8.14 -6.40 -5.77
CA TRP A 190 8.00 -7.44 -4.76
C TRP A 190 8.69 -7.05 -3.46
N VAL A 191 7.94 -6.98 -2.37
CA VAL A 191 8.46 -6.75 -1.02
C VAL A 191 8.09 -7.94 -0.15
N SER A 192 9.06 -8.52 0.56
CA SER A 192 8.85 -9.64 1.47
C SER A 192 7.94 -9.21 2.63
N THR A 193 6.66 -9.45 2.48
CA THR A 193 5.57 -9.09 3.39
C THR A 193 4.61 -10.26 3.52
N PRO A 194 3.77 -10.29 4.58
CA PRO A 194 2.71 -11.29 4.68
C PRO A 194 1.81 -11.35 3.43
N LEU A 195 1.50 -10.22 2.82
CA LEU A 195 0.69 -10.14 1.59
C LEU A 195 1.33 -10.95 0.43
N VAL A 196 2.63 -10.83 0.22
CA VAL A 196 3.34 -11.55 -0.85
C VAL A 196 3.54 -13.02 -0.48
N ALA A 197 3.81 -13.32 0.79
CA ALA A 197 3.93 -14.69 1.28
C ALA A 197 2.62 -15.48 1.11
N GLU A 198 1.48 -14.86 1.43
CA GLU A 198 0.16 -15.45 1.23
C GLU A 198 -0.16 -15.64 -0.27
N GLY A 199 0.19 -14.67 -1.10
CA GLY A 199 0.07 -14.80 -2.55
C GLY A 199 0.83 -16.02 -3.08
N ALA A 200 2.01 -16.32 -2.52
CA ALA A 200 2.81 -17.47 -2.90
C ALA A 200 2.17 -18.83 -2.57
N LEU A 201 1.12 -18.88 -1.76
CA LEU A 201 0.32 -20.09 -1.52
C LEU A 201 -0.66 -20.39 -2.69
N HIS A 202 -0.92 -19.41 -3.56
CA HIS A 202 -1.80 -19.59 -4.71
C HIS A 202 -1.02 -20.07 -5.94
N PRO A 203 -1.29 -21.26 -6.49
CA PRO A 203 -0.58 -21.80 -7.63
C PRO A 203 -0.60 -20.84 -8.85
N GLY A 204 -1.74 -20.21 -9.13
CA GLY A 204 -1.88 -19.24 -10.21
C GLY A 204 -1.00 -17.99 -10.03
N PHE A 205 -0.82 -17.53 -8.79
CA PHE A 205 0.07 -16.41 -8.47
C PHE A 205 1.56 -16.80 -8.61
N VAL A 206 1.93 -18.01 -8.22
CA VAL A 206 3.27 -18.56 -8.46
C VAL A 206 3.57 -18.63 -9.95
N ARG A 207 2.60 -19.10 -10.75
CA ARG A 207 2.70 -19.11 -12.23
C ARG A 207 2.89 -17.70 -12.78
N LEU A 208 2.10 -16.73 -12.32
CA LEU A 208 2.24 -15.33 -12.72
C LEU A 208 3.67 -14.84 -12.44
N ARG A 209 4.18 -15.05 -11.25
CA ARG A 209 5.55 -14.66 -10.89
C ARG A 209 6.61 -15.33 -11.77
N ALA A 210 6.40 -16.57 -12.14
CA ALA A 210 7.32 -17.33 -13.00
C ALA A 210 7.44 -16.77 -14.45
N THR A 211 6.49 -15.93 -14.89
CA THR A 211 6.59 -15.24 -16.21
C THR A 211 7.58 -14.10 -16.20
N MET A 212 7.95 -13.61 -15.02
CA MET A 212 8.84 -12.47 -14.89
C MET A 212 10.31 -12.91 -15.00
N PRO A 213 11.18 -12.13 -15.69
CA PRO A 213 12.62 -12.35 -15.63
C PRO A 213 13.10 -12.41 -14.18
N SER A 214 14.03 -13.32 -13.88
CA SER A 214 14.52 -13.57 -12.51
C SER A 214 15.02 -12.30 -11.80
N LEU A 215 15.63 -11.38 -12.54
CA LEU A 215 16.10 -10.09 -12.00
C LEU A 215 14.94 -9.21 -11.51
N LEU A 216 13.79 -9.24 -12.19
CA LEU A 216 12.60 -8.46 -11.85
C LEU A 216 11.74 -9.16 -10.79
N ASN A 217 11.97 -10.45 -10.54
CA ASN A 217 11.23 -11.27 -9.58
C ASN A 217 11.88 -11.32 -8.19
N LYS A 218 13.00 -10.62 -8.01
CA LYS A 218 13.69 -10.56 -6.71
C LYS A 218 12.90 -9.73 -5.72
N GLU A 219 12.71 -10.26 -4.51
CA GLU A 219 12.08 -9.54 -3.40
C GLU A 219 13.05 -8.59 -2.71
N THR A 220 12.53 -7.44 -2.30
CA THR A 220 13.20 -6.50 -1.40
C THR A 220 12.66 -6.71 0.01
N SER A 221 13.49 -6.67 1.04
CA SER A 221 13.01 -6.82 2.42
C SER A 221 12.13 -5.64 2.86
N ALA A 222 11.21 -5.88 3.82
CA ALA A 222 10.41 -4.81 4.41
C ALA A 222 11.28 -3.73 5.08
N GLN A 223 12.39 -4.13 5.70
CA GLN A 223 13.34 -3.22 6.35
C GLN A 223 14.07 -2.32 5.34
N GLU A 224 14.53 -2.89 4.21
CA GLU A 224 15.14 -2.10 3.14
C GLU A 224 14.13 -1.11 2.54
N THR A 225 12.90 -1.57 2.33
CA THR A 225 11.78 -0.74 1.88
C THR A 225 11.53 0.42 2.85
N ALA A 226 11.48 0.15 4.15
CA ALA A 226 11.28 1.16 5.19
C ALA A 226 12.36 2.25 5.17
N ARG A 227 13.64 1.87 5.01
CA ARG A 227 14.74 2.86 4.88
C ARG A 227 14.55 3.78 3.67
N VAL A 228 14.08 3.24 2.55
CA VAL A 228 13.81 4.03 1.34
C VAL A 228 12.60 4.95 1.56
N VAL A 229 11.52 4.43 2.16
CA VAL A 229 10.31 5.17 2.52
C VAL A 229 10.62 6.34 3.43
N VAL A 230 11.34 6.11 4.54
CA VAL A 230 11.71 7.13 5.51
C VAL A 230 12.64 8.18 4.92
N ARG A 231 13.60 7.76 4.07
CA ARG A 231 14.43 8.71 3.31
C ARG A 231 13.59 9.56 2.34
N ALA A 232 12.58 8.97 1.72
CA ALA A 232 11.68 9.68 0.83
C ALA A 232 10.84 10.73 1.58
N MET A 233 10.32 10.40 2.76
CA MET A 233 9.63 11.33 3.65
C MET A 233 10.52 12.51 4.02
N SER A 234 11.74 12.24 4.50
CA SER A 234 12.73 13.27 4.86
C SER A 234 13.09 14.20 3.71
N LYS A 235 13.07 13.71 2.48
CA LYS A 235 13.39 14.49 1.27
C LYS A 235 12.13 14.98 0.53
N ARG A 236 10.94 14.69 1.03
CA ARG A 236 9.66 15.04 0.40
C ARG A 236 9.60 14.65 -1.08
N GLN A 237 10.06 13.43 -1.40
CA GLN A 237 10.20 12.97 -2.80
C GLN A 237 8.82 12.77 -3.44
N SER A 238 8.61 13.31 -4.64
CA SER A 238 7.35 13.14 -5.36
C SER A 238 7.18 11.75 -5.98
N ARG A 239 8.26 11.02 -6.21
CA ARG A 239 8.25 9.64 -6.71
C ARG A 239 9.37 8.83 -6.07
N VAL A 240 9.02 7.65 -5.59
CA VAL A 240 9.92 6.71 -4.90
C VAL A 240 9.87 5.38 -5.63
N TRP A 241 11.02 4.89 -6.04
CA TRP A 241 11.18 3.70 -6.87
C TRP A 241 11.87 2.59 -6.08
N LEU A 242 11.24 1.42 -6.01
CA LEU A 242 11.83 0.29 -5.29
C LEU A 242 11.50 -1.05 -5.99
N PRO A 243 12.51 -1.78 -6.41
CA PRO A 243 13.92 -1.41 -6.62
C PRO A 243 14.13 -0.30 -7.67
N GLY A 244 15.36 0.19 -7.79
CA GLY A 244 15.68 1.32 -8.69
C GLY A 244 15.33 1.13 -10.18
N TRP A 245 15.33 -0.12 -10.67
CA TRP A 245 14.92 -0.45 -12.04
C TRP A 245 13.46 -0.08 -12.35
N VAL A 246 12.59 -0.02 -11.33
CA VAL A 246 11.18 0.39 -11.48
C VAL A 246 11.07 1.77 -12.13
N ARG A 247 12.03 2.66 -11.90
CA ARG A 247 12.09 3.98 -12.55
C ARG A 247 12.22 3.86 -14.07
N ILE A 248 13.04 2.92 -14.54
CA ILE A 248 13.25 2.69 -16.00
C ILE A 248 11.95 2.14 -16.59
N LEU A 249 11.37 1.14 -15.95
CA LEU A 249 10.12 0.53 -16.39
C LEU A 249 8.97 1.56 -16.45
N PHE A 250 8.88 2.44 -15.45
CA PHE A 250 7.91 3.54 -15.46
C PHE A 250 8.12 4.51 -16.64
N GLY A 251 9.36 4.82 -16.98
CA GLY A 251 9.67 5.64 -18.15
C GLY A 251 9.22 4.99 -19.48
N LEU A 252 9.22 3.66 -19.52
CA LEU A 252 8.82 2.86 -20.66
C LEU A 252 7.37 2.37 -20.59
N ARG A 253 6.57 2.83 -19.61
CA ARG A 253 5.23 2.27 -19.30
C ARG A 253 4.28 2.21 -20.51
N ALA A 254 4.36 3.18 -21.43
CA ALA A 254 3.55 3.18 -22.64
C ALA A 254 3.85 1.97 -23.57
N LEU A 255 5.03 1.37 -23.46
CA LEU A 255 5.43 0.22 -24.25
C LEU A 255 4.99 -1.12 -23.64
N LEU A 256 4.63 -1.13 -22.36
CA LEU A 256 4.28 -2.36 -21.62
C LEU A 256 2.99 -3.02 -22.12
N HIS A 257 2.13 -2.25 -22.78
CA HIS A 257 0.86 -2.70 -23.35
C HIS A 257 0.92 -2.97 -24.85
N LEU A 258 2.12 -2.99 -25.40
CA LEU A 258 2.30 -3.40 -26.80
C LEU A 258 2.36 -4.93 -26.92
N PRO A 259 1.86 -5.53 -28.00
CA PRO A 259 1.74 -6.98 -28.16
C PRO A 259 3.04 -7.77 -27.90
N PHE A 260 4.19 -7.18 -28.23
CA PHE A 260 5.48 -7.85 -27.98
C PHE A 260 5.84 -7.91 -26.47
N ALA A 261 5.45 -6.89 -25.69
CA ALA A 261 5.70 -6.84 -24.24
C ALA A 261 4.74 -7.74 -23.46
N GLU A 262 3.50 -7.91 -23.95
CA GLU A 262 2.48 -8.75 -23.32
C GLU A 262 2.60 -10.24 -23.70
N ARG A 263 3.45 -10.57 -24.66
CA ARG A 263 3.53 -11.92 -25.24
C ARG A 263 3.66 -13.04 -24.21
N GLU A 264 4.52 -12.88 -23.22
CA GLU A 264 4.74 -13.94 -22.20
C GLU A 264 3.57 -14.01 -21.21
N LEU A 265 2.94 -12.89 -20.91
CA LEU A 265 1.72 -12.85 -20.07
C LEU A 265 0.53 -13.50 -20.81
N LEU A 266 0.38 -13.24 -22.12
CA LEU A 266 -0.66 -13.86 -22.94
C LEU A 266 -0.50 -15.38 -23.02
N LYS A 267 0.73 -15.90 -23.09
CA LYS A 267 0.99 -17.33 -23.06
C LYS A 267 0.67 -17.97 -21.69
N ALA A 268 0.94 -17.24 -20.61
CA ALA A 268 0.74 -17.75 -19.26
C ALA A 268 -0.72 -17.61 -18.77
N ALA A 269 -1.50 -16.70 -19.33
CA ALA A 269 -2.85 -16.41 -18.87
C ALA A 269 -3.78 -17.65 -18.81
N PRO A 270 -3.81 -18.56 -19.79
CA PRO A 270 -4.63 -19.77 -19.70
C PRO A 270 -4.22 -20.72 -18.57
N GLU A 271 -2.92 -20.83 -18.29
CA GLU A 271 -2.42 -21.66 -17.18
C GLU A 271 -2.71 -21.04 -15.83
N ILE A 272 -2.62 -19.69 -15.72
CA ILE A 272 -2.99 -18.94 -14.52
C ILE A 272 -4.49 -19.14 -14.23
N GLU A 273 -5.33 -19.02 -15.25
CA GLU A 273 -6.79 -19.26 -15.13
C GLU A 273 -7.07 -20.68 -14.69
N LYS A 274 -6.46 -21.69 -15.32
CA LYS A 274 -6.63 -23.09 -14.95
C LYS A 274 -6.24 -23.34 -13.49
N SER A 275 -5.07 -22.86 -13.06
CA SER A 275 -4.60 -23.01 -11.68
C SER A 275 -5.50 -22.27 -10.68
N TYR A 276 -6.09 -21.15 -11.07
CA TYR A 276 -7.06 -20.45 -10.24
C TYR A 276 -8.37 -21.26 -10.09
N LEU A 277 -8.90 -21.84 -11.18
CA LEU A 277 -10.11 -22.64 -11.15
C LEU A 277 -9.95 -23.93 -10.32
N GLU A 278 -8.76 -24.55 -10.35
CA GLU A 278 -8.43 -25.66 -9.46
C GLU A 278 -8.48 -25.22 -7.98
N GLY A 279 -7.89 -24.07 -7.63
CA GLY A 279 -7.97 -23.48 -6.30
C GLY A 279 -9.42 -23.13 -5.91
N LEU A 280 -10.20 -22.55 -6.83
CA LEU A 280 -11.59 -22.20 -6.59
C LEU A 280 -12.45 -23.45 -6.28
N SER A 281 -12.17 -24.58 -6.92
CA SER A 281 -12.88 -25.83 -6.65
C SER A 281 -12.60 -26.42 -5.26
N THR A 282 -11.45 -26.11 -4.67
CA THR A 282 -11.02 -26.63 -3.36
C THR A 282 -11.26 -25.65 -2.22
N GLU A 283 -11.04 -24.36 -2.43
CA GLU A 283 -11.06 -23.31 -1.41
C GLU A 283 -12.27 -22.36 -1.54
N GLY A 284 -13.07 -22.46 -2.60
CA GLY A 284 -14.19 -21.55 -2.86
C GLY A 284 -13.73 -20.09 -2.96
N ALA A 285 -14.53 -19.17 -2.40
CA ALA A 285 -14.23 -17.73 -2.43
C ALA A 285 -12.87 -17.35 -1.80
N LEU A 286 -12.32 -18.21 -0.92
CA LEU A 286 -11.00 -18.01 -0.31
C LEU A 286 -9.86 -17.98 -1.33
N ALA A 287 -10.02 -18.61 -2.49
CA ALA A 287 -9.05 -18.57 -3.59
C ALA A 287 -8.80 -17.13 -4.11
N SER A 288 -9.73 -16.22 -3.87
CA SER A 288 -9.62 -14.81 -4.31
C SER A 288 -8.97 -13.87 -3.28
N SER A 289 -8.81 -14.30 -2.02
CA SER A 289 -8.37 -13.44 -0.93
C SER A 289 -6.92 -13.72 -0.53
N PHE A 290 -6.12 -12.67 -0.42
CA PHE A 290 -4.76 -12.76 0.09
C PHE A 290 -4.69 -12.27 1.54
N GLY A 291 -3.99 -13.08 2.35
CA GLY A 291 -3.76 -12.81 3.75
C GLY A 291 -4.71 -13.58 4.68
N PRO A 292 -4.21 -14.10 5.80
CA PRO A 292 -4.98 -14.91 6.72
C PRO A 292 -6.23 -14.18 7.19
N ARG A 293 -6.13 -12.88 7.44
CA ARG A 293 -7.24 -12.05 7.91
C ARG A 293 -8.29 -11.71 6.87
N GLU A 294 -7.88 -11.48 5.62
CA GLU A 294 -8.86 -11.32 4.54
C GLU A 294 -9.59 -12.66 4.29
N ARG A 295 -8.90 -13.79 4.47
CA ARG A 295 -9.53 -15.13 4.46
C ARG A 295 -10.51 -15.30 5.62
N GLU A 296 -10.14 -14.94 6.85
CA GLU A 296 -11.04 -14.96 8.01
C GLU A 296 -12.28 -14.09 7.81
N ARG A 297 -12.10 -12.88 7.27
CA ARG A 297 -13.22 -11.99 6.92
C ARG A 297 -14.13 -12.59 5.85
N THR A 298 -13.54 -13.23 4.84
CA THR A 298 -14.30 -13.92 3.79
C THR A 298 -15.12 -15.07 4.38
N LEU A 299 -14.54 -15.87 5.29
CA LEU A 299 -15.27 -16.92 6.00
C LEU A 299 -16.40 -16.37 6.87
N ALA A 300 -16.12 -15.34 7.67
CA ALA A 300 -17.12 -14.72 8.54
C ALA A 300 -18.31 -14.10 7.76
N ARG A 301 -18.09 -13.63 6.54
CA ARG A 301 -19.16 -13.17 5.65
C ARG A 301 -19.98 -14.33 5.10
N ALA A 302 -19.32 -15.39 4.63
CA ALA A 302 -20.00 -16.58 4.12
C ALA A 302 -20.87 -17.29 5.17
N GLU A 303 -20.52 -17.17 6.45
CA GLU A 303 -21.34 -17.69 7.57
C GLU A 303 -22.59 -16.84 7.85
N LYS A 304 -22.54 -15.53 7.60
CA LYS A 304 -23.69 -14.62 7.77
C LYS A 304 -24.71 -14.70 6.64
N GLU A 305 -24.32 -15.21 5.49
CA GLU A 305 -25.18 -15.38 4.32
C GLU A 305 -25.89 -16.75 4.27
N LYS A 306 -25.59 -17.67 5.21
CA LYS A 306 -26.26 -18.94 5.43
C LYS A 306 -27.39 -18.81 6.46
#